data_93359029204a8d665233d4e77bfa0fc4
#
_entry.id   93359029204a8d665233d4e77bfa0fc4
#
_cell.length_a   1.000
_cell.length_b   1.000
_cell.length_c   1.000
_cell.angle_alpha   90.00
_cell.angle_beta   90.00
_cell.angle_gamma   90.00
#
_symmetry.space_group_name_H-M   'P 1'
#
loop_
_entity.id
_entity.type
_entity.pdbx_description
1 polymer ?
#
loop_
_entity_poly.entity_id
_entity_poly.type
_entity_poly.pdbx_seq_one_letter_code
_entity_poly.pdbx_strand_id
1 'polypeptide(L)'
;KERNSHGKFRDYFDFVARMSAIHIGKKTMEILIYAGALDEFNINRSSMIATLEDALRYGELVKIEDADQILFAFELVSKPAIISVKEHRSMLVEKEKECLGFYLSSHPIELLRKRMNAQLAPLITLKAQRGYVRFLCMIERVKQHRTKNGALMAFAVSADETSKIDLVCMPNIYEIYHEKLVRGKYFYIEGVIDKENSCLVKKMTPIEDEEA
;
A
#
# COMPACT_ATOMS: atom_id res chain seq x y z
N LYS A 1 -3.08 -8.92 25.44
CA LYS A 1 -2.90 -9.59 26.72
C LYS A 1 -1.46 -9.40 27.19
N GLU A 2 -0.44 -9.85 26.45
CA GLU A 2 0.98 -9.78 26.83
C GLU A 2 1.43 -8.39 27.34
N ARG A 3 1.15 -7.33 26.57
CA ARG A 3 1.44 -5.94 26.96
C ARG A 3 0.76 -5.51 28.28
N ASN A 4 -0.44 -6.03 28.55
CA ASN A 4 -1.18 -5.68 29.77
C ASN A 4 -0.65 -6.43 30.99
N SER A 5 -0.12 -7.64 30.80
CA SER A 5 0.41 -8.47 31.90
C SER A 5 1.85 -8.12 32.26
N HIS A 6 2.68 -7.77 31.26
CA HIS A 6 4.14 -7.58 31.44
C HIS A 6 4.60 -6.16 31.05
N GLY A 7 3.69 -5.22 30.89
CA GLY A 7 4.00 -3.83 30.58
C GLY A 7 4.30 -3.56 29.09
N LYS A 8 4.60 -2.29 28.78
CA LYS A 8 4.94 -1.87 27.41
C LYS A 8 6.21 -2.56 26.93
N PHE A 9 6.28 -2.78 25.62
CA PHE A 9 7.50 -3.24 24.98
C PHE A 9 8.54 -2.13 25.01
N ARG A 10 9.78 -2.46 25.40
CA ARG A 10 10.88 -1.51 25.56
C ARG A 10 11.47 -1.09 24.21
N ASP A 11 11.58 -2.05 23.29
CA ASP A 11 12.12 -1.87 21.96
C ASP A 11 11.66 -3.00 21.02
N TYR A 12 12.13 -2.96 19.78
CA TYR A 12 11.82 -3.94 18.75
C TYR A 12 12.21 -5.38 19.15
N PHE A 13 13.37 -5.58 19.75
CA PHE A 13 13.84 -6.91 20.16
C PHE A 13 13.05 -7.48 21.34
N ASP A 14 12.69 -6.64 22.31
CA ASP A 14 11.80 -7.02 23.42
C ASP A 14 10.42 -7.44 22.88
N PHE A 15 9.90 -6.69 21.91
CA PHE A 15 8.64 -7.05 21.23
C PHE A 15 8.75 -8.42 20.57
N VAL A 16 9.77 -8.63 19.73
CA VAL A 16 9.92 -9.89 18.98
C VAL A 16 10.11 -11.07 19.93
N ALA A 17 10.97 -10.95 20.95
CA ALA A 17 11.21 -12.00 21.92
C ALA A 17 9.94 -12.40 22.68
N ARG A 18 9.22 -11.43 23.23
CA ARG A 18 8.01 -11.69 24.02
C ARG A 18 6.86 -12.21 23.17
N MET A 19 6.74 -11.74 21.93
CA MET A 19 5.68 -12.19 21.03
C MET A 19 5.97 -13.59 20.48
N SER A 20 7.23 -13.94 20.17
CA SER A 20 7.61 -15.29 19.76
C SER A 20 7.36 -16.31 20.88
N ALA A 21 7.63 -15.94 22.11
CA ALA A 21 7.42 -16.79 23.29
C ALA A 21 5.95 -17.19 23.50
N ILE A 22 5.00 -16.38 23.05
CA ILE A 22 3.57 -16.70 23.05
C ILE A 22 3.08 -17.23 21.69
N HIS A 23 4.00 -17.78 20.90
CA HIS A 23 3.73 -18.43 19.60
C HIS A 23 3.17 -17.51 18.49
N ILE A 24 3.48 -16.22 18.52
CA ILE A 24 3.24 -15.34 17.39
C ILE A 24 4.35 -15.56 16.37
N GLY A 25 4.00 -16.18 15.25
CA GLY A 25 4.96 -16.55 14.21
C GLY A 25 5.44 -15.37 13.36
N LYS A 26 6.57 -15.58 12.66
CA LYS A 26 7.24 -14.61 11.78
C LYS A 26 6.26 -13.89 10.84
N LYS A 27 5.40 -14.64 10.14
CA LYS A 27 4.43 -14.06 9.18
C LYS A 27 3.46 -13.05 9.82
N THR A 28 3.02 -13.31 11.05
CA THR A 28 2.16 -12.36 11.77
C THR A 28 2.93 -11.11 12.17
N MET A 29 4.20 -11.26 12.57
CA MET A 29 5.07 -10.12 12.88
C MET A 29 5.35 -9.27 11.64
N GLU A 30 5.60 -9.88 10.49
CA GLU A 30 5.74 -9.18 9.19
C GLU A 30 4.48 -8.33 8.87
N ILE A 31 3.30 -8.91 9.06
CA ILE A 31 2.03 -8.19 8.86
C ILE A 31 1.93 -6.99 9.83
N LEU A 32 2.26 -7.15 11.10
CA LEU A 32 2.24 -6.06 12.09
C LEU A 32 3.24 -4.95 11.73
N ILE A 33 4.43 -5.31 11.25
CA ILE A 33 5.43 -4.33 10.79
C ILE A 33 4.88 -3.56 9.58
N TYR A 34 4.40 -4.26 8.54
CA TYR A 34 3.86 -3.60 7.35
C TYR A 34 2.62 -2.76 7.66
N ALA A 35 1.79 -3.18 8.61
CA ALA A 35 0.64 -2.41 9.08
C ALA A 35 1.03 -1.17 9.93
N GLY A 36 2.31 -0.96 10.21
CA GLY A 36 2.79 0.19 11.00
C GLY A 36 2.57 0.07 12.50
N ALA A 37 2.21 -1.12 12.99
CA ALA A 37 1.94 -1.33 14.42
C ALA A 37 3.18 -1.13 15.32
N LEU A 38 4.38 -1.13 14.73
CA LEU A 38 5.67 -1.04 15.43
C LEU A 38 6.42 0.28 15.14
N ASP A 39 5.79 1.25 14.49
CA ASP A 39 6.41 2.53 14.13
C ASP A 39 6.87 3.33 15.37
N GLU A 40 6.32 3.03 16.56
CA GLU A 40 6.75 3.64 17.82
C GLU A 40 8.22 3.36 18.18
N PHE A 41 8.83 2.32 17.61
CA PHE A 41 10.24 1.99 17.87
C PHE A 41 11.23 2.84 17.08
N ASN A 42 10.76 3.74 16.21
CA ASN A 42 11.58 4.65 15.38
C ASN A 42 12.61 3.93 14.49
N ILE A 43 12.31 2.71 14.07
CA ILE A 43 13.06 1.94 13.07
C ILE A 43 12.16 1.86 11.85
N ASN A 44 12.70 2.13 10.65
CA ASN A 44 11.89 2.01 9.44
C ASN A 44 11.46 0.56 9.20
N ARG A 45 10.30 0.37 8.59
CA ARG A 45 9.65 -0.93 8.43
C ARG A 45 10.50 -1.91 7.62
N SER A 46 11.19 -1.42 6.55
CA SER A 46 12.09 -2.25 5.74
C SER A 46 13.27 -2.78 6.55
N SER A 47 13.84 -1.97 7.45
CA SER A 47 14.91 -2.39 8.36
C SER A 47 14.42 -3.37 9.42
N MET A 48 13.21 -3.17 9.97
CA MET A 48 12.59 -4.15 10.88
C MET A 48 12.40 -5.51 10.20
N ILE A 49 11.89 -5.53 8.97
CA ILE A 49 11.73 -6.78 8.18
C ILE A 49 13.07 -7.46 7.93
N ALA A 50 14.10 -6.71 7.50
CA ALA A 50 15.42 -7.26 7.24
C ALA A 50 16.07 -7.85 8.50
N THR A 51 15.81 -7.25 9.67
CA THR A 51 16.37 -7.68 10.96
C THR A 51 15.53 -8.75 11.67
N LEU A 52 14.34 -9.08 11.16
CA LEU A 52 13.36 -9.92 11.87
C LEU A 52 13.89 -11.32 12.21
N GLU A 53 14.66 -11.94 11.32
CA GLU A 53 15.23 -13.27 11.58
C GLU A 53 16.26 -13.24 12.71
N ASP A 54 17.12 -12.23 12.73
CA ASP A 54 18.11 -12.07 13.80
C ASP A 54 17.43 -11.71 15.12
N ALA A 55 16.35 -10.92 15.08
CA ALA A 55 15.55 -10.62 16.25
C ALA A 55 14.84 -11.85 16.82
N LEU A 56 14.33 -12.75 15.95
CA LEU A 56 13.74 -14.03 16.37
C LEU A 56 14.80 -14.94 17.02
N ARG A 57 15.98 -15.08 16.41
CA ARG A 57 17.10 -15.85 17.01
C ARG A 57 17.52 -15.28 18.36
N TYR A 58 17.62 -13.96 18.45
CA TYR A 58 17.91 -13.29 19.72
C TYR A 58 16.84 -13.57 20.76
N GLY A 59 15.56 -13.56 20.39
CA GLY A 59 14.45 -13.90 21.27
C GLY A 59 14.56 -15.31 21.86
N GLU A 60 14.93 -16.29 21.05
CA GLU A 60 15.19 -17.66 21.54
C GLU A 60 16.40 -17.76 22.46
N LEU A 61 17.46 -17.00 22.21
CA LEU A 61 18.67 -17.00 23.05
C LEU A 61 18.46 -16.36 24.43
N VAL A 62 17.60 -15.34 24.53
CA VAL A 62 17.33 -14.66 25.82
C VAL A 62 16.19 -15.29 26.59
N LYS A 63 15.45 -16.21 25.98
CA LYS A 63 14.33 -16.92 26.61
C LYS A 63 14.84 -17.96 27.62
N ILE A 64 14.29 -17.92 28.82
CA ILE A 64 14.51 -18.92 29.87
C ILE A 64 13.15 -19.53 30.20
N GLU A 65 13.06 -20.84 30.11
CA GLU A 65 11.87 -21.59 30.51
C GLU A 65 12.09 -22.10 31.95
N ASP A 66 11.30 -21.62 32.90
CA ASP A 66 11.33 -22.02 34.28
C ASP A 66 9.93 -22.51 34.70
N ALA A 67 9.81 -23.82 34.84
CA ALA A 67 8.57 -24.54 35.18
C ALA A 67 7.34 -24.03 34.40
N ASP A 68 6.55 -23.15 34.98
CA ASP A 68 5.32 -22.60 34.37
C ASP A 68 5.48 -21.15 33.89
N GLN A 69 6.70 -20.59 33.86
CA GLN A 69 6.93 -19.20 33.50
C GLN A 69 8.00 -19.06 32.41
N ILE A 70 7.79 -18.12 31.52
CA ILE A 70 8.80 -17.69 30.54
C ILE A 70 9.44 -16.40 31.06
N LEU A 71 10.72 -16.44 31.27
CA LEU A 71 11.55 -15.32 31.67
C LEU A 71 12.49 -14.92 30.55
N PHE A 72 13.02 -13.70 30.59
CA PHE A 72 13.95 -13.20 29.59
C PHE A 72 15.19 -12.61 30.22
N ALA A 73 16.34 -13.15 29.89
CA ALA A 73 17.66 -12.68 30.35
C ALA A 73 18.30 -11.76 29.27
N PHE A 74 17.66 -10.65 28.97
CA PHE A 74 18.13 -9.69 27.96
C PHE A 74 19.53 -9.13 28.21
N GLU A 75 20.01 -9.19 29.45
CA GLU A 75 21.32 -8.67 29.86
C GLU A 75 22.45 -9.65 29.57
N LEU A 76 22.15 -10.93 29.34
CA LEU A 76 23.15 -11.97 29.10
C LEU A 76 23.60 -12.07 27.64
N VAL A 77 22.81 -11.55 26.73
CA VAL A 77 23.06 -11.66 25.26
C VAL A 77 23.02 -10.27 24.65
N SER A 78 24.05 -9.93 23.90
CA SER A 78 24.09 -8.67 23.14
C SER A 78 23.04 -8.66 22.06
N LYS A 79 22.30 -7.55 21.93
CA LYS A 79 21.34 -7.36 20.85
C LYS A 79 22.04 -7.34 19.48
N PRO A 80 21.46 -7.97 18.46
CA PRO A 80 21.98 -7.85 17.11
C PRO A 80 21.85 -6.40 16.60
N ALA A 81 22.70 -6.04 15.64
CA ALA A 81 22.60 -4.75 14.99
C ALA A 81 21.36 -4.69 14.08
N ILE A 82 20.74 -3.52 13.99
CA ILE A 82 19.67 -3.29 13.01
C ILE A 82 20.28 -3.23 11.61
N ILE A 83 19.79 -4.08 10.72
CA ILE A 83 20.14 -4.06 9.30
C ILE A 83 19.46 -2.84 8.66
N SER A 84 20.27 -1.83 8.32
CA SER A 84 19.76 -0.60 7.71
C SER A 84 19.41 -0.84 6.25
N VAL A 85 18.14 -0.65 5.89
CA VAL A 85 17.63 -0.76 4.53
C VAL A 85 16.94 0.53 4.15
N LYS A 86 17.21 1.01 2.92
CA LYS A 86 16.50 2.18 2.38
C LYS A 86 15.02 1.84 2.21
N GLU A 87 14.16 2.68 2.71
CA GLU A 87 12.73 2.49 2.63
C GLU A 87 12.17 2.99 1.29
N HIS A 88 11.49 2.11 0.57
CA HIS A 88 10.75 2.45 -0.65
C HIS A 88 9.27 2.62 -0.32
N ARG A 89 8.81 3.85 -0.27
CA ARG A 89 7.48 4.20 0.21
C ARG A 89 6.35 3.60 -0.65
N SER A 90 6.54 3.51 -1.96
CA SER A 90 5.57 2.86 -2.86
C SER A 90 5.36 1.38 -2.50
N MET A 91 6.45 0.63 -2.31
CA MET A 91 6.40 -0.77 -1.91
C MET A 91 5.72 -0.96 -0.54
N LEU A 92 6.00 -0.08 0.43
CA LEU A 92 5.37 -0.17 1.76
C LEU A 92 3.86 0.05 1.70
N VAL A 93 3.41 1.02 0.93
CA VAL A 93 1.99 1.33 0.75
C VAL A 93 1.25 0.15 0.10
N GLU A 94 1.86 -0.54 -0.88
CA GLU A 94 1.30 -1.76 -1.45
C GLU A 94 1.26 -2.91 -0.42
N LYS A 95 2.32 -3.10 0.36
CA LYS A 95 2.36 -4.09 1.44
C LYS A 95 1.35 -3.80 2.55
N GLU A 96 1.18 -2.54 2.93
CA GLU A 96 0.16 -2.09 3.86
C GLU A 96 -1.24 -2.48 3.37
N LYS A 97 -1.56 -2.22 2.09
CA LYS A 97 -2.82 -2.62 1.48
C LYS A 97 -3.01 -4.14 1.42
N GLU A 98 -1.96 -4.90 1.09
CA GLU A 98 -2.01 -6.37 1.12
C GLU A 98 -2.38 -6.89 2.51
N CYS A 99 -1.84 -6.28 3.56
CA CYS A 99 -2.06 -6.68 4.95
C CYS A 99 -3.41 -6.22 5.52
N LEU A 100 -3.82 -4.97 5.24
CA LEU A 100 -4.99 -4.33 5.84
C LEU A 100 -6.23 -4.35 4.94
N GLY A 101 -6.05 -4.53 3.62
CA GLY A 101 -7.11 -4.41 2.64
C GLY A 101 -7.39 -2.98 2.17
N PHE A 102 -6.75 -1.98 2.76
CA PHE A 102 -6.87 -0.56 2.40
C PHE A 102 -5.54 0.17 2.61
N TYR A 103 -5.40 1.35 2.02
CA TYR A 103 -4.24 2.24 2.22
C TYR A 103 -4.45 3.06 3.50
N LEU A 104 -3.54 2.94 4.48
CA LEU A 104 -3.61 3.67 5.75
C LEU A 104 -2.70 4.90 5.75
N SER A 105 -1.44 4.75 5.38
CA SER A 105 -0.44 5.82 5.50
C SER A 105 -0.50 6.83 4.35
N SER A 106 -0.71 6.38 3.13
CA SER A 106 -0.88 7.23 1.94
C SER A 106 -1.45 6.42 0.77
N HIS A 107 -2.07 7.10 -0.18
CA HIS A 107 -2.59 6.47 -1.39
C HIS A 107 -1.55 6.57 -2.53
N PRO A 108 -1.37 5.54 -3.38
CA PRO A 108 -0.40 5.58 -4.49
C PRO A 108 -0.56 6.79 -5.40
N ILE A 109 -1.79 7.20 -5.70
CA ILE A 109 -2.06 8.38 -6.54
C ILE A 109 -1.58 9.67 -5.87
N GLU A 110 -1.70 9.79 -4.56
CA GLU A 110 -1.16 10.94 -3.81
C GLU A 110 0.37 10.99 -3.92
N LEU A 111 1.04 9.85 -3.79
CA LEU A 111 2.49 9.73 -3.95
C LEU A 111 2.93 10.09 -5.36
N LEU A 112 2.22 9.57 -6.38
CA LEU A 112 2.47 9.88 -7.79
C LEU A 112 2.29 11.38 -8.07
N ARG A 113 1.22 12.00 -7.54
CA ARG A 113 0.96 13.43 -7.71
C ARG A 113 2.09 14.29 -7.13
N LYS A 114 2.59 13.92 -5.95
CA LYS A 114 3.73 14.59 -5.30
C LYS A 114 5.03 14.40 -6.10
N ARG A 115 5.31 13.18 -6.56
CA ARG A 115 6.51 12.85 -7.36
C ARG A 115 6.56 13.61 -8.68
N MET A 116 5.43 13.68 -9.38
CA MET A 116 5.30 14.38 -10.66
C MET A 116 5.24 15.90 -10.52
N ASN A 117 5.25 16.42 -9.29
CA ASN A 117 5.02 17.85 -9.00
C ASN A 117 3.78 18.40 -9.73
N ALA A 118 2.76 17.57 -9.89
CA ALA A 118 1.58 17.86 -10.69
C ALA A 118 0.53 18.58 -9.85
N GLN A 119 0.21 19.82 -10.22
CA GLN A 119 -0.90 20.58 -9.64
C GLN A 119 -2.24 20.09 -10.22
N LEU A 120 -2.56 18.82 -9.99
CA LEU A 120 -3.82 18.20 -10.43
C LEU A 120 -4.80 18.15 -9.27
N ALA A 121 -6.02 18.60 -9.52
CA ALA A 121 -7.08 18.53 -8.53
C ALA A 121 -7.50 17.08 -8.25
N PRO A 122 -7.86 16.75 -6.99
CA PRO A 122 -8.37 15.42 -6.65
C PRO A 122 -9.76 15.19 -7.24
N LEU A 123 -10.12 13.91 -7.45
CA LEU A 123 -11.36 13.53 -8.12
C LEU A 123 -12.61 14.09 -7.44
N ILE A 124 -12.62 14.19 -6.11
CA ILE A 124 -13.77 14.73 -5.38
C ILE A 124 -14.09 16.18 -5.81
N THR A 125 -13.06 16.98 -6.11
CA THR A 125 -13.23 18.35 -6.59
C THR A 125 -13.68 18.38 -8.04
N LEU A 126 -13.14 17.49 -8.88
CA LEU A 126 -13.43 17.43 -10.30
C LEU A 126 -14.84 16.91 -10.59
N LYS A 127 -15.36 15.98 -9.79
CA LYS A 127 -16.70 15.42 -9.93
C LYS A 127 -17.82 16.48 -9.81
N ALA A 128 -17.57 17.54 -9.06
CA ALA A 128 -18.49 18.66 -8.95
C ALA A 128 -18.48 19.59 -10.17
N GLN A 129 -17.50 19.44 -11.06
CA GLN A 129 -17.31 20.28 -12.24
C GLN A 129 -17.88 19.58 -13.50
N ARG A 130 -18.20 20.39 -14.50
CA ARG A 130 -18.54 19.94 -15.85
C ARG A 130 -17.48 20.45 -16.82
N GLY A 131 -17.22 19.70 -17.88
CA GLY A 131 -16.29 20.11 -18.91
C GLY A 131 -14.99 19.32 -18.92
N TYR A 132 -13.95 19.88 -19.48
CA TYR A 132 -12.67 19.22 -19.69
C TYR A 132 -11.87 19.14 -18.37
N VAL A 133 -11.41 17.95 -18.05
CA VAL A 133 -10.68 17.67 -16.80
C VAL A 133 -9.40 16.87 -17.08
N ARG A 134 -8.45 17.00 -16.15
CA ARG A 134 -7.19 16.25 -16.13
C ARG A 134 -6.95 15.72 -14.74
N PHE A 135 -6.62 14.45 -14.61
CA PHE A 135 -6.38 13.84 -13.29
C PHE A 135 -5.53 12.57 -13.38
N LEU A 136 -5.00 12.17 -12.23
CA LEU A 136 -4.35 10.88 -12.02
C LEU A 136 -5.35 9.93 -11.37
N CYS A 137 -5.32 8.68 -11.79
CA CYS A 137 -6.17 7.65 -11.20
C CYS A 137 -5.53 6.26 -11.29
N MET A 138 -6.00 5.37 -10.42
CA MET A 138 -5.75 3.94 -10.49
C MET A 138 -6.99 3.23 -11.02
N ILE A 139 -6.81 2.24 -11.87
CA ILE A 139 -7.90 1.41 -12.39
C ILE A 139 -8.28 0.35 -11.35
N GLU A 140 -9.51 0.36 -10.89
CA GLU A 140 -10.04 -0.66 -9.96
C GLU A 140 -10.70 -1.84 -10.67
N ARG A 141 -11.41 -1.55 -11.76
CA ARG A 141 -12.14 -2.56 -12.53
C ARG A 141 -12.31 -2.12 -13.97
N VAL A 142 -12.28 -3.07 -14.88
CA VAL A 142 -12.57 -2.85 -16.32
C VAL A 142 -13.66 -3.82 -16.75
N LYS A 143 -14.63 -3.29 -17.51
CA LYS A 143 -15.68 -4.07 -18.15
C LYS A 143 -15.69 -3.74 -19.65
N GLN A 144 -15.36 -4.73 -20.46
CA GLN A 144 -15.43 -4.63 -21.90
C GLN A 144 -16.90 -4.64 -22.38
N HIS A 145 -17.18 -3.90 -23.41
CA HIS A 145 -18.51 -3.81 -24.03
C HIS A 145 -18.39 -3.73 -25.56
N ARG A 146 -19.39 -4.23 -26.27
CA ARG A 146 -19.51 -4.05 -27.73
C ARG A 146 -20.54 -2.96 -28.02
N THR A 147 -20.17 -2.02 -28.87
CA THR A 147 -21.09 -1.02 -29.39
C THR A 147 -22.12 -1.66 -30.31
N LYS A 148 -23.18 -0.93 -30.67
CA LYS A 148 -24.18 -1.37 -31.66
C LYS A 148 -23.57 -1.74 -33.02
N ASN A 149 -22.45 -1.12 -33.37
CA ASN A 149 -21.73 -1.36 -34.61
C ASN A 149 -20.67 -2.48 -34.49
N GLY A 150 -20.66 -3.23 -33.39
CA GLY A 150 -19.74 -4.34 -33.16
C GLY A 150 -18.34 -3.97 -32.63
N ALA A 151 -17.97 -2.68 -32.62
CA ALA A 151 -16.67 -2.24 -32.13
C ALA A 151 -16.53 -2.43 -30.61
N LEU A 152 -15.33 -2.74 -30.16
CA LEU A 152 -15.04 -2.92 -28.74
C LEU A 152 -14.78 -1.57 -28.06
N MET A 153 -15.33 -1.40 -26.87
CA MET A 153 -15.09 -0.27 -25.97
C MET A 153 -14.98 -0.78 -24.53
N ALA A 154 -14.64 0.06 -23.57
CA ALA A 154 -14.63 -0.31 -22.17
C ALA A 154 -15.24 0.75 -21.27
N PHE A 155 -15.86 0.27 -20.19
CA PHE A 155 -16.16 1.04 -19.00
C PHE A 155 -15.17 0.64 -17.92
N ALA A 156 -14.46 1.60 -17.32
CA ALA A 156 -13.54 1.32 -16.24
C ALA A 156 -13.91 2.13 -15.01
N VAL A 157 -13.89 1.51 -13.85
CA VAL A 157 -13.97 2.22 -12.56
C VAL A 157 -12.55 2.61 -12.19
N SER A 158 -12.33 3.88 -11.97
CA SER A 158 -11.05 4.44 -11.51
C SER A 158 -11.21 5.18 -10.20
N ALA A 159 -10.13 5.29 -9.45
CA ALA A 159 -10.11 5.94 -8.14
C ALA A 159 -8.82 6.74 -7.94
N ASP A 160 -8.92 7.76 -7.10
CA ASP A 160 -7.80 8.35 -6.38
C ASP A 160 -8.00 8.20 -4.86
N GLU A 161 -7.22 8.92 -4.05
CA GLU A 161 -7.34 8.92 -2.59
C GLU A 161 -8.64 9.52 -2.06
N THR A 162 -9.40 10.22 -2.91
CA THR A 162 -10.56 11.02 -2.49
C THR A 162 -11.89 10.49 -2.98
N SER A 163 -11.93 9.87 -4.17
CA SER A 163 -13.18 9.46 -4.81
C SER A 163 -12.95 8.45 -5.94
N LYS A 164 -14.08 7.98 -6.51
CA LYS A 164 -14.11 7.11 -7.71
C LYS A 164 -14.86 7.81 -8.83
N ILE A 165 -14.47 7.51 -10.06
CA ILE A 165 -15.15 7.99 -11.27
C ILE A 165 -15.15 6.88 -12.33
N ASP A 166 -16.25 6.79 -13.07
CA ASP A 166 -16.38 5.87 -14.22
C ASP A 166 -15.73 6.49 -15.46
N LEU A 167 -14.83 5.75 -16.08
CA LEU A 167 -14.20 6.11 -17.34
C LEU A 167 -14.96 5.44 -18.49
N VAL A 168 -15.34 6.23 -19.49
CA VAL A 168 -15.90 5.73 -20.76
C VAL A 168 -14.79 5.78 -21.80
N CYS A 169 -14.24 4.61 -22.12
CA CYS A 169 -13.19 4.45 -23.14
C CYS A 169 -13.85 4.02 -24.45
N MET A 170 -14.11 4.98 -25.34
CA MET A 170 -14.68 4.72 -26.66
C MET A 170 -13.74 3.84 -27.51
N PRO A 171 -14.21 3.22 -28.62
CA PRO A 171 -13.42 2.27 -29.38
C PRO A 171 -12.02 2.75 -29.77
N ASN A 172 -11.90 3.99 -30.23
CA ASN A 172 -10.62 4.60 -30.60
C ASN A 172 -9.61 4.67 -29.43
N ILE A 173 -10.07 4.88 -28.21
CA ILE A 173 -9.24 4.88 -26.99
C ILE A 173 -8.95 3.44 -26.56
N TYR A 174 -9.97 2.60 -26.57
CA TYR A 174 -9.84 1.22 -26.12
C TYR A 174 -8.89 0.40 -27.00
N GLU A 175 -8.94 0.58 -28.31
CA GLU A 175 -8.04 -0.06 -29.27
C GLU A 175 -6.56 0.20 -28.97
N ILE A 176 -6.23 1.43 -28.55
CA ILE A 176 -4.84 1.82 -28.24
C ILE A 176 -4.37 1.26 -26.89
N TYR A 177 -5.27 1.23 -25.89
CA TYR A 177 -4.85 1.02 -24.50
C TYR A 177 -5.37 -0.28 -23.87
N HIS A 178 -6.10 -1.14 -24.60
CA HIS A 178 -6.77 -2.33 -24.03
C HIS A 178 -5.83 -3.26 -23.27
N GLU A 179 -4.58 -3.44 -23.71
CA GLU A 179 -3.59 -4.29 -23.04
C GLU A 179 -3.12 -3.69 -21.70
N LYS A 180 -3.01 -2.36 -21.63
CA LYS A 180 -2.55 -1.63 -20.45
C LYS A 180 -3.69 -1.27 -19.50
N LEU A 181 -4.94 -1.25 -19.98
CA LEU A 181 -6.13 -0.90 -19.22
C LEU A 181 -6.57 -2.09 -18.36
N VAL A 182 -5.81 -2.37 -17.32
CA VAL A 182 -6.07 -3.46 -16.39
C VAL A 182 -6.07 -2.97 -14.94
N ARG A 183 -6.68 -3.75 -14.05
CA ARG A 183 -6.76 -3.42 -12.62
C ARG A 183 -5.38 -3.19 -12.01
N GLY A 184 -5.28 -2.16 -11.16
CA GLY A 184 -4.06 -1.79 -10.44
C GLY A 184 -3.11 -0.89 -11.21
N LYS A 185 -3.34 -0.64 -12.50
CA LYS A 185 -2.50 0.28 -13.29
C LYS A 185 -2.89 1.73 -13.08
N TYR A 186 -1.90 2.61 -13.18
CA TYR A 186 -2.04 4.04 -13.00
C TYR A 186 -2.08 4.76 -14.34
N PHE A 187 -2.95 5.76 -14.43
CA PHE A 187 -3.10 6.56 -15.63
C PHE A 187 -3.23 8.05 -15.32
N TYR A 188 -2.64 8.85 -16.21
CA TYR A 188 -3.01 10.23 -16.38
C TYR A 188 -4.12 10.31 -17.43
N ILE A 189 -5.25 10.87 -17.05
CA ILE A 189 -6.46 10.96 -17.87
C ILE A 189 -6.73 12.40 -18.27
N GLU A 190 -7.07 12.59 -19.54
CA GLU A 190 -7.67 13.81 -20.08
C GLU A 190 -9.04 13.44 -20.65
N GLY A 191 -10.09 14.12 -20.22
CA GLY A 191 -11.45 13.77 -20.64
C GLY A 191 -12.47 14.85 -20.33
N VAL A 192 -13.74 14.52 -20.56
CA VAL A 192 -14.87 15.42 -20.34
C VAL A 192 -15.84 14.78 -19.35
N ILE A 193 -16.16 15.49 -18.29
CA ILE A 193 -17.25 15.14 -17.37
C ILE A 193 -18.52 15.81 -17.88
N ASP A 194 -19.44 15.04 -18.44
CA ASP A 194 -20.75 15.50 -18.91
C ASP A 194 -21.88 15.05 -17.97
N LYS A 195 -21.69 13.93 -17.31
CA LYS A 195 -22.61 13.34 -16.33
C LYS A 195 -21.93 13.15 -14.99
N GLU A 196 -22.73 13.12 -13.96
CA GLU A 196 -22.25 12.83 -12.61
C GLU A 196 -21.54 11.48 -12.59
N ASN A 197 -20.36 11.44 -11.95
CA ASN A 197 -19.50 10.27 -11.82
C ASN A 197 -19.03 9.61 -13.12
N SER A 198 -19.11 10.28 -14.28
CA SER A 198 -18.69 9.72 -15.56
C SER A 198 -17.78 10.66 -16.34
N CYS A 199 -16.65 10.17 -16.79
CA CYS A 199 -15.69 10.88 -17.61
C CYS A 199 -15.53 10.19 -18.97
N LEU A 200 -15.88 10.89 -20.03
CA LEU A 200 -15.57 10.45 -21.39
C LEU A 200 -14.09 10.70 -21.69
N VAL A 201 -13.32 9.65 -21.76
CA VAL A 201 -11.87 9.72 -21.99
C VAL A 201 -11.56 10.21 -23.40
N LYS A 202 -10.74 11.24 -23.49
CA LYS A 202 -10.21 11.77 -24.75
C LYS A 202 -8.78 11.34 -25.01
N LYS A 203 -7.99 11.26 -23.94
CA LYS A 203 -6.63 10.76 -23.95
C LYS A 203 -6.32 10.12 -22.62
N MET A 204 -5.51 9.07 -22.63
CA MET A 204 -4.97 8.47 -21.42
C MET A 204 -3.51 8.12 -21.63
N THR A 205 -2.71 8.30 -20.61
CA THR A 205 -1.29 7.98 -20.62
C THR A 205 -1.00 7.05 -19.47
N PRO A 206 -0.56 5.81 -19.73
CA PRO A 206 -0.17 4.91 -18.66
C PRO A 206 1.05 5.48 -17.92
N ILE A 207 1.03 5.35 -16.61
CA ILE A 207 2.16 5.70 -15.76
C ILE A 207 2.79 4.39 -15.33
N GLU A 208 4.04 4.19 -15.73
CA GLU A 208 4.82 3.04 -15.29
C GLU A 208 5.37 3.35 -13.90
N ASP A 209 5.24 2.40 -12.97
CA ASP A 209 5.99 2.44 -11.73
C ASP A 209 7.46 2.25 -12.08
N GLU A 210 8.19 3.34 -12.29
CA GLU A 210 9.63 3.27 -12.25
C GLU A 210 10.02 2.94 -10.81
N GLU A 211 10.43 1.70 -10.60
CA GLU A 211 11.21 1.31 -9.44
C GLU A 211 12.49 2.15 -9.45
N ALA A 212 12.56 3.15 -8.61
CA ALA A 212 13.78 3.90 -8.35
C ALA A 212 14.23 3.72 -6.91
#